data_fe0bb66236f6fe3ff7d6fa850e60a869
#
_entry.id   fe0bb66236f6fe3ff7d6fa850e60a869
#
_cell.length_a   1.000
_cell.length_b   1.000
_cell.length_c   1.000
_cell.angle_alpha   90.00
_cell.angle_beta   90.00
_cell.angle_gamma   90.00
#
_symmetry.space_group_name_H-M   'P 1'
#
loop_
_entity.id
_entity.type
_entity.pdbx_description
1 polymer ?
#
loop_
_entity_poly.entity_id
_entity_poly.type
_entity_poly.pdbx_seq_one_letter_code
_entity_poly.pdbx_strand_id
1 'polypeptide(L)'
;MSKTILIVLCVAGVFAVAVGVMFFTRNGADEKFAAADAGALSAEEFSNESYRVLPEMLAVIYRAFAETEERQIYDSLAEVSAGGALETLYLERVGAMAGGGLEQADQQLHAMELVGLSSRLRGKTLQMNVSWRVVGTVGHATHLHVRGNTYAANMVIEPVDGVWRISDFELTDVDRSHAGVLVASE
;
A
#
# COMPACT_ATOMS: atom_id res chain seq x y z
N MET A 1 61.16 21.87 0.15
CA MET A 1 60.46 20.96 1.05
C MET A 1 58.98 21.25 0.94
N SER A 2 58.32 20.53 0.04
CA SER A 2 56.88 20.71 -0.25
C SER A 2 56.10 19.56 0.35
N LYS A 3 55.15 19.87 1.24
CA LYS A 3 54.23 18.90 1.86
C LYS A 3 53.08 18.67 0.90
N THR A 4 53.08 17.51 0.28
CA THR A 4 51.95 17.04 -0.52
C THR A 4 50.82 16.56 0.39
N ILE A 5 49.72 17.31 0.49
CA ILE A 5 48.51 16.92 1.18
C ILE A 5 47.73 15.99 0.28
N LEU A 6 47.65 14.72 0.64
CA LEU A 6 46.81 13.72 0.00
C LEU A 6 45.37 13.93 0.49
N ILE A 7 44.53 14.50 -0.34
CA ILE A 7 43.09 14.60 -0.09
C ILE A 7 42.45 13.28 -0.53
N VAL A 8 42.11 12.44 0.44
CA VAL A 8 41.26 11.28 0.24
C VAL A 8 39.82 11.78 0.15
N LEU A 9 39.29 11.84 -1.05
CA LEU A 9 37.88 12.07 -1.31
C LEU A 9 37.11 10.79 -0.98
N CYS A 10 36.56 10.71 0.23
CA CYS A 10 35.51 9.74 0.54
C CYS A 10 34.23 10.14 -0.21
N VAL A 11 33.97 9.46 -1.32
CA VAL A 11 32.66 9.51 -1.96
C VAL A 11 31.70 8.71 -1.08
N ALA A 12 31.06 9.37 -0.15
CA ALA A 12 29.91 8.84 0.54
C ALA A 12 28.75 8.83 -0.45
N GLY A 13 28.45 7.65 -1.00
CA GLY A 13 27.24 7.44 -1.79
C GLY A 13 26.03 7.63 -0.87
N VAL A 14 25.41 8.79 -0.97
CA VAL A 14 24.08 9.02 -0.38
C VAL A 14 23.08 8.28 -1.25
N PHE A 15 22.68 7.10 -0.80
CA PHE A 15 21.46 6.46 -1.29
C PHE A 15 20.29 7.33 -0.82
N ALA A 16 19.83 8.21 -1.69
CA ALA A 16 18.56 8.90 -1.51
C ALA A 16 17.45 7.85 -1.68
N VAL A 17 16.98 7.32 -0.57
CA VAL A 17 15.70 6.59 -0.53
C VAL A 17 14.65 7.64 -0.83
N ALA A 18 14.13 7.64 -2.06
CA ALA A 18 12.99 8.45 -2.43
C ALA A 18 11.76 7.85 -1.72
N VAL A 19 11.47 8.37 -0.54
CA VAL A 19 10.25 8.07 0.18
C VAL A 19 9.11 8.78 -0.54
N GLY A 20 8.35 8.02 -1.33
CA GLY A 20 7.15 8.52 -2.00
C GLY A 20 6.00 8.62 -0.98
N VAL A 21 5.81 9.78 -0.37
CA VAL A 21 4.62 10.06 0.43
C VAL A 21 3.50 10.46 -0.52
N MET A 22 2.51 9.58 -0.72
CA MET A 22 1.29 9.93 -1.44
C MET A 22 0.30 10.58 -0.46
N PHE A 23 -0.01 11.85 -0.70
CA PHE A 23 -1.10 12.54 -0.01
C PHE A 23 -2.39 12.34 -0.79
N PHE A 24 -3.37 11.69 -0.17
CA PHE A 24 -4.70 11.58 -0.73
C PHE A 24 -5.50 12.84 -0.36
N THR A 25 -5.57 13.80 -1.27
CA THR A 25 -6.53 14.91 -1.13
C THR A 25 -7.90 14.44 -1.62
N ARG A 26 -8.92 14.67 -0.81
CA ARG A 26 -10.33 14.39 -1.12
C ARG A 26 -10.83 15.33 -2.22
N ASN A 27 -10.43 15.11 -3.46
CA ASN A 27 -10.99 15.81 -4.61
C ASN A 27 -11.09 14.85 -5.78
N GLY A 28 -12.33 14.48 -6.08
CA GLY A 28 -12.71 14.03 -7.41
C GLY A 28 -12.78 12.52 -7.55
N ALA A 29 -14.01 12.11 -7.73
CA ALA A 29 -14.38 10.93 -8.46
C ALA A 29 -13.51 10.80 -9.74
N ASP A 30 -13.15 9.54 -10.07
CA ASP A 30 -12.63 9.13 -11.38
C ASP A 30 -11.14 9.38 -11.71
N GLU A 31 -10.23 9.37 -10.76
CA GLU A 31 -8.88 8.99 -11.13
C GLU A 31 -8.83 7.46 -11.25
N LYS A 32 -9.10 6.98 -12.47
CA LYS A 32 -8.87 5.58 -12.82
C LYS A 32 -7.43 5.29 -12.47
N PHE A 33 -7.24 4.26 -11.66
CA PHE A 33 -5.94 3.72 -11.31
C PHE A 33 -5.04 3.67 -12.55
N ALA A 34 -3.91 4.38 -12.49
CA ALA A 34 -2.93 4.44 -13.59
C ALA A 34 -2.15 3.10 -13.79
N ALA A 35 -2.61 2.02 -13.19
CA ALA A 35 -2.17 0.65 -13.49
C ALA A 35 -2.44 0.24 -14.95
N ALA A 36 -3.15 1.05 -15.71
CA ALA A 36 -3.20 0.87 -17.16
C ALA A 36 -1.79 0.81 -17.78
N ASP A 37 -0.85 1.58 -17.23
CA ASP A 37 0.54 1.56 -17.68
C ASP A 37 1.31 0.34 -17.14
N ALA A 38 0.97 -0.18 -15.96
CA ALA A 38 1.61 -1.38 -15.41
C ALA A 38 1.30 -2.65 -16.24
N GLY A 39 0.16 -2.71 -16.93
CA GLY A 39 -0.20 -3.81 -17.83
C GLY A 39 0.76 -3.99 -19.01
N ALA A 40 1.49 -2.95 -19.40
CA ALA A 40 2.48 -2.98 -20.48
C ALA A 40 3.89 -3.38 -20.02
N LEU A 41 4.15 -3.41 -18.69
CA LEU A 41 5.47 -3.73 -18.16
C LEU A 41 5.77 -5.23 -18.28
N SER A 42 7.01 -5.56 -18.67
CA SER A 42 7.56 -6.89 -18.45
C SER A 42 7.75 -7.17 -16.96
N ALA A 43 7.97 -8.43 -16.60
CA ALA A 43 8.18 -8.79 -15.20
C ALA A 43 9.46 -8.17 -14.59
N GLU A 44 10.49 -7.96 -15.40
CA GLU A 44 11.71 -7.28 -14.97
C GLU A 44 11.48 -5.78 -14.76
N GLU A 45 10.79 -5.12 -15.70
CA GLU A 45 10.38 -3.72 -15.57
C GLU A 45 9.47 -3.51 -14.38
N PHE A 46 8.45 -4.37 -14.18
CA PHE A 46 7.60 -4.30 -12.99
C PHE A 46 8.41 -4.44 -11.70
N SER A 47 9.36 -5.39 -11.64
CA SER A 47 10.24 -5.55 -10.48
C SER A 47 11.04 -4.28 -10.18
N ASN A 48 11.58 -3.63 -11.21
CA ASN A 48 12.35 -2.39 -11.07
C ASN A 48 11.46 -1.19 -10.67
N GLU A 49 10.20 -1.19 -11.12
CA GLU A 49 9.21 -0.13 -10.86
C GLU A 49 8.35 -0.41 -9.62
N SER A 50 8.61 -1.49 -8.88
CA SER A 50 7.77 -1.97 -7.78
C SER A 50 7.51 -0.90 -6.72
N TYR A 51 8.50 -0.06 -6.39
CA TYR A 51 8.35 1.03 -5.42
C TYR A 51 7.36 2.11 -5.87
N ARG A 52 7.13 2.24 -7.17
CA ARG A 52 6.14 3.16 -7.74
C ARG A 52 4.77 2.49 -7.87
N VAL A 53 4.74 1.28 -8.41
CA VAL A 53 3.48 0.61 -8.78
C VAL A 53 2.75 0.05 -7.56
N LEU A 54 3.48 -0.56 -6.61
CA LEU A 54 2.85 -1.23 -5.49
C LEU A 54 2.06 -0.30 -4.54
N PRO A 55 2.53 0.92 -4.20
CA PRO A 55 1.72 1.87 -3.45
C PRO A 55 0.38 2.20 -4.12
N GLU A 56 0.35 2.30 -5.45
CA GLU A 56 -0.88 2.54 -6.21
C GLU A 56 -1.84 1.35 -6.12
N MET A 57 -1.33 0.10 -6.21
CA MET A 57 -2.15 -1.10 -6.01
C MET A 57 -2.73 -1.18 -4.59
N LEU A 58 -1.91 -0.89 -3.57
CA LEU A 58 -2.35 -0.83 -2.18
C LEU A 58 -3.40 0.28 -1.98
N ALA A 59 -3.25 1.42 -2.64
CA ALA A 59 -4.23 2.51 -2.57
C ALA A 59 -5.60 2.08 -3.09
N VAL A 60 -5.65 1.26 -4.14
CA VAL A 60 -6.92 0.68 -4.64
C VAL A 60 -7.56 -0.22 -3.59
N ILE A 61 -6.77 -1.07 -2.91
CA ILE A 61 -7.27 -1.94 -1.83
C ILE A 61 -7.87 -1.10 -0.70
N TYR A 62 -7.18 -0.04 -0.25
CA TYR A 62 -7.70 0.83 0.81
C TYR A 62 -8.95 1.61 0.37
N ARG A 63 -9.04 2.02 -0.90
CA ARG A 63 -10.24 2.64 -1.46
C ARG A 63 -11.40 1.65 -1.47
N ALA A 64 -11.18 0.42 -1.92
CA ALA A 64 -12.17 -0.64 -1.86
C ALA A 64 -12.65 -0.91 -0.41
N PHE A 65 -11.73 -0.85 0.55
CA PHE A 65 -12.05 -1.01 1.97
C PHE A 65 -12.85 0.17 2.55
N ALA A 66 -12.88 1.32 1.91
CA ALA A 66 -13.73 2.45 2.27
C ALA A 66 -15.16 2.33 1.72
N GLU A 67 -15.40 1.43 0.74
CA GLU A 67 -16.73 1.18 0.20
C GLU A 67 -17.62 0.42 1.21
N THR A 68 -18.94 0.62 1.06
CA THR A 68 -19.96 0.00 1.93
C THR A 68 -20.80 -1.05 1.23
N GLU A 69 -20.82 -1.03 -0.10
CA GLU A 69 -21.57 -1.96 -0.93
C GLU A 69 -20.68 -3.14 -1.33
N GLU A 70 -21.06 -4.36 -0.98
CA GLU A 70 -20.27 -5.58 -1.23
C GLU A 70 -19.83 -5.72 -2.69
N ARG A 71 -20.71 -5.37 -3.62
CA ARG A 71 -20.39 -5.43 -5.04
C ARG A 71 -19.30 -4.43 -5.43
N GLN A 72 -19.35 -3.22 -4.91
CA GLN A 72 -18.34 -2.19 -5.17
C GLN A 72 -16.99 -2.58 -4.56
N ILE A 73 -17.01 -3.15 -3.35
CA ILE A 73 -15.80 -3.71 -2.71
C ILE A 73 -15.17 -4.76 -3.63
N TYR A 74 -15.95 -5.74 -4.08
CA TYR A 74 -15.45 -6.81 -4.93
C TYR A 74 -14.91 -6.29 -6.27
N ASP A 75 -15.68 -5.44 -6.96
CA ASP A 75 -15.31 -4.90 -8.26
C ASP A 75 -14.02 -4.06 -8.17
N SER A 76 -13.87 -3.23 -7.13
CA SER A 76 -12.66 -2.44 -6.90
C SER A 76 -11.45 -3.31 -6.55
N LEU A 77 -11.61 -4.33 -5.70
CA LEU A 77 -10.52 -5.26 -5.39
C LEU A 77 -10.07 -6.05 -6.62
N ALA A 78 -11.00 -6.42 -7.50
CA ALA A 78 -10.71 -7.16 -8.73
C ALA A 78 -9.90 -6.35 -9.75
N GLU A 79 -9.79 -5.03 -9.60
CA GLU A 79 -8.90 -4.21 -10.43
C GLU A 79 -7.42 -4.56 -10.21
N VAL A 80 -7.03 -4.85 -8.96
CA VAL A 80 -5.62 -5.06 -8.57
C VAL A 80 -5.34 -6.44 -7.98
N SER A 81 -6.36 -7.26 -7.75
CA SER A 81 -6.21 -8.61 -7.20
C SER A 81 -6.98 -9.66 -7.99
N ALA A 82 -6.59 -10.92 -7.84
CA ALA A 82 -7.22 -12.06 -8.49
C ALA A 82 -7.06 -13.32 -7.62
N GLY A 83 -7.81 -14.38 -7.94
CA GLY A 83 -7.66 -15.69 -7.30
C GLY A 83 -7.77 -15.63 -5.77
N GLY A 84 -6.83 -16.27 -5.08
CA GLY A 84 -6.81 -16.34 -3.62
C GLY A 84 -6.66 -14.99 -2.92
N ALA A 85 -5.92 -14.05 -3.51
CA ALA A 85 -5.78 -12.71 -2.95
C ALA A 85 -7.09 -11.93 -2.97
N LEU A 86 -7.84 -11.99 -4.07
CA LEU A 86 -9.13 -11.33 -4.18
C LEU A 86 -10.12 -11.88 -3.14
N GLU A 87 -10.18 -13.21 -2.99
CA GLU A 87 -11.03 -13.85 -2.00
C GLU A 87 -10.64 -13.45 -0.57
N THR A 88 -9.36 -13.52 -0.24
CA THR A 88 -8.85 -13.16 1.10
C THR A 88 -9.16 -11.71 1.46
N LEU A 89 -8.85 -10.77 0.58
CA LEU A 89 -9.10 -9.35 0.80
C LEU A 89 -10.59 -9.02 0.90
N TYR A 90 -11.41 -9.65 0.05
CA TYR A 90 -12.85 -9.46 0.10
C TYR A 90 -13.46 -9.98 1.42
N LEU A 91 -13.10 -11.21 1.82
CA LEU A 91 -13.60 -11.80 3.06
C LEU A 91 -13.13 -11.04 4.30
N GLU A 92 -11.90 -10.52 4.31
CA GLU A 92 -11.39 -9.66 5.38
C GLU A 92 -12.27 -8.40 5.54
N ARG A 93 -12.59 -7.74 4.43
CA ARG A 93 -13.41 -6.53 4.44
C ARG A 93 -14.85 -6.81 4.86
N VAL A 94 -15.51 -7.79 4.25
CA VAL A 94 -16.91 -8.13 4.55
C VAL A 94 -17.04 -8.68 5.97
N GLY A 95 -16.08 -9.48 6.43
CA GLY A 95 -16.02 -9.96 7.80
C GLY A 95 -15.89 -8.84 8.82
N ALA A 96 -15.07 -7.82 8.54
CA ALA A 96 -14.95 -6.65 9.39
C ALA A 96 -16.26 -5.84 9.45
N MET A 97 -17.00 -5.73 8.34
CA MET A 97 -18.32 -5.08 8.31
C MET A 97 -19.35 -5.83 9.15
N ALA A 98 -19.42 -7.16 9.00
CA ALA A 98 -20.37 -8.01 9.73
C ALA A 98 -20.09 -8.04 11.24
N GLY A 99 -18.82 -7.94 11.64
CA GLY A 99 -18.38 -7.91 13.03
C GLY A 99 -18.66 -6.59 13.77
N GLY A 100 -19.20 -5.57 13.10
CA GLY A 100 -19.47 -4.25 13.69
C GLY A 100 -18.20 -3.50 14.12
N GLY A 101 -17.03 -3.99 13.71
CA GLY A 101 -15.72 -3.47 14.15
C GLY A 101 -15.30 -2.13 13.53
N LEU A 102 -16.03 -1.68 12.52
CA LEU A 102 -15.74 -0.45 11.80
C LEU A 102 -17.05 0.35 11.67
N GLU A 103 -17.28 1.26 12.59
CA GLU A 103 -18.23 2.35 12.34
C GLU A 103 -17.63 3.22 11.24
N GLN A 104 -18.14 3.03 10.04
CA GLN A 104 -17.48 3.35 8.77
C GLN A 104 -17.47 4.83 8.40
N ALA A 105 -18.32 5.62 9.05
CA ALA A 105 -18.52 7.03 8.66
C ALA A 105 -17.29 7.90 8.93
N ASP A 106 -16.39 7.48 9.82
CA ASP A 106 -15.37 8.33 10.39
C ASP A 106 -13.93 7.82 10.20
N GLN A 107 -13.71 6.88 9.27
CA GLN A 107 -12.35 6.46 8.92
C GLN A 107 -11.85 7.19 7.67
N GLN A 108 -10.78 7.93 7.83
CA GLN A 108 -10.14 8.63 6.73
C GLN A 108 -8.67 8.25 6.63
N LEU A 109 -8.26 7.72 5.48
CA LEU A 109 -6.86 7.50 5.15
C LEU A 109 -6.19 8.83 4.82
N HIS A 110 -5.11 9.19 5.51
CA HIS A 110 -4.37 10.41 5.27
C HIS A 110 -3.07 10.17 4.52
N ALA A 111 -2.36 9.11 4.85
CA ALA A 111 -1.09 8.77 4.22
C ALA A 111 -0.86 7.27 4.20
N MET A 112 -0.19 6.82 3.16
CA MET A 112 0.36 5.48 3.05
C MET A 112 1.80 5.59 2.56
N GLU A 113 2.71 4.90 3.22
CA GLU A 113 4.13 4.90 2.93
C GLU A 113 4.66 3.48 2.85
N LEU A 114 5.38 3.16 1.79
CA LEU A 114 6.10 1.89 1.67
C LEU A 114 7.36 1.95 2.52
N VAL A 115 7.45 1.10 3.55
CA VAL A 115 8.55 1.07 4.51
C VAL A 115 9.65 0.12 4.05
N GLY A 116 9.27 -1.01 3.46
CA GLY A 116 10.19 -2.02 2.98
C GLY A 116 9.62 -2.83 1.83
N LEU A 117 10.49 -3.21 0.91
CA LEU A 117 10.16 -4.04 -0.23
C LEU A 117 11.35 -4.92 -0.58
N SER A 118 11.11 -6.21 -0.73
CA SER A 118 12.01 -7.12 -1.42
C SER A 118 11.22 -7.92 -2.45
N SER A 119 11.77 -8.11 -3.64
CA SER A 119 11.15 -8.86 -4.71
C SER A 119 12.07 -9.96 -5.23
N ARG A 120 11.46 -11.04 -5.68
CA ARG A 120 12.14 -12.14 -6.37
C ARG A 120 11.31 -12.56 -7.58
N LEU A 121 11.91 -12.40 -8.75
CA LEU A 121 11.30 -12.86 -10.00
C LEU A 121 11.43 -14.38 -10.15
N ARG A 122 10.32 -15.04 -10.47
CA ARG A 122 10.24 -16.46 -10.83
C ARG A 122 9.42 -16.63 -12.10
N GLY A 123 10.09 -16.69 -13.23
CA GLY A 123 9.42 -16.68 -14.54
C GLY A 123 8.70 -15.37 -14.80
N LYS A 124 7.38 -15.40 -14.81
CA LYS A 124 6.52 -14.20 -14.97
C LYS A 124 5.87 -13.75 -13.67
N THR A 125 6.22 -14.39 -12.54
CA THR A 125 5.62 -14.15 -11.23
C THR A 125 6.63 -13.46 -10.34
N LEU A 126 6.20 -12.46 -9.60
CA LEU A 126 6.98 -11.74 -8.60
C LEU A 126 6.52 -12.15 -7.20
N GLN A 127 7.42 -12.75 -6.44
CA GLN A 127 7.24 -12.99 -5.02
C GLN A 127 7.79 -11.79 -4.26
N MET A 128 6.98 -11.16 -3.43
CA MET A 128 7.33 -9.94 -2.71
C MET A 128 7.09 -10.08 -1.21
N ASN A 129 8.06 -9.58 -0.41
CA ASN A 129 7.83 -9.27 0.98
C ASN A 129 7.72 -7.75 1.08
N VAL A 130 6.62 -7.27 1.60
CA VAL A 130 6.28 -5.86 1.60
C VAL A 130 5.94 -5.42 3.02
N SER A 131 6.43 -4.25 3.41
CA SER A 131 5.96 -3.58 4.61
C SER A 131 5.58 -2.14 4.28
N TRP A 132 4.45 -1.70 4.83
CA TRP A 132 3.93 -0.35 4.62
C TRP A 132 3.29 0.19 5.88
N ARG A 133 3.33 1.51 6.01
CA ARG A 133 2.72 2.25 7.10
C ARG A 133 1.50 3.00 6.59
N VAL A 134 0.46 2.98 7.37
CA VAL A 134 -0.78 3.70 7.10
C VAL A 134 -1.07 4.65 8.24
N VAL A 135 -1.40 5.89 7.92
CA VAL A 135 -1.86 6.89 8.89
C VAL A 135 -3.27 7.31 8.51
N GLY A 136 -4.17 7.21 9.45
CA GLY A 136 -5.57 7.57 9.24
C GLY A 136 -6.21 8.14 10.51
N THR A 137 -7.38 8.72 10.34
CA THR A 137 -8.24 9.15 11.44
C THR A 137 -9.33 8.12 11.66
N VAL A 138 -9.58 7.79 12.92
CA VAL A 138 -10.70 6.94 13.34
C VAL A 138 -11.55 7.75 14.29
N GLY A 139 -12.82 7.94 13.95
CA GLY A 139 -13.78 8.70 14.74
C GLY A 139 -14.65 7.83 15.60
N HIS A 140 -15.03 8.39 16.75
CA HIS A 140 -16.20 7.99 17.54
C HIS A 140 -17.06 9.23 17.76
N ALA A 141 -18.32 9.04 18.11
CA ALA A 141 -19.31 10.12 18.19
C ALA A 141 -18.87 11.40 18.96
N THR A 142 -17.79 11.34 19.73
CA THR A 142 -17.34 12.45 20.58
C THR A 142 -15.89 12.90 20.32
N HIS A 143 -15.06 12.15 19.60
CA HIS A 143 -13.65 12.52 19.36
C HIS A 143 -13.00 11.74 18.21
N LEU A 144 -11.99 12.35 17.63
CA LEU A 144 -11.19 11.79 16.54
C LEU A 144 -9.83 11.35 17.07
N HIS A 145 -9.36 10.20 16.60
CA HIS A 145 -8.03 9.69 16.87
C HIS A 145 -7.24 9.55 15.57
N VAL A 146 -6.05 10.09 15.52
CA VAL A 146 -5.10 9.77 14.45
C VAL A 146 -4.38 8.48 14.84
N ARG A 147 -4.39 7.49 13.98
CA ARG A 147 -3.70 6.20 14.19
C ARG A 147 -2.73 5.92 13.06
N GLY A 148 -1.56 5.39 13.42
CA GLY A 148 -0.60 4.84 12.48
C GLY A 148 -0.43 3.35 12.73
N ASN A 149 -0.61 2.53 11.70
CA ASN A 149 -0.34 1.10 11.76
C ASN A 149 0.72 0.76 10.72
N THR A 150 1.62 -0.17 11.06
CA THR A 150 2.54 -0.75 10.08
C THR A 150 2.10 -2.18 9.82
N TYR A 151 2.06 -2.54 8.56
CA TYR A 151 1.68 -3.86 8.07
C TYR A 151 2.84 -4.50 7.36
N ALA A 152 2.94 -5.83 7.43
CA ALA A 152 3.83 -6.62 6.59
C ALA A 152 3.07 -7.77 5.95
N ALA A 153 3.35 -8.06 4.68
CA ALA A 153 2.72 -9.14 3.94
C ALA A 153 3.68 -9.82 2.96
N ASN A 154 3.41 -11.08 2.70
CA ASN A 154 3.90 -11.80 1.54
C ASN A 154 2.87 -11.65 0.43
N MET A 155 3.33 -11.33 -0.77
CA MET A 155 2.47 -11.17 -1.95
C MET A 155 3.05 -11.90 -3.13
N VAL A 156 2.17 -12.44 -3.96
CA VAL A 156 2.50 -12.92 -5.30
C VAL A 156 1.80 -12.02 -6.31
N ILE A 157 2.58 -11.45 -7.23
CA ILE A 157 2.05 -10.57 -8.28
C ILE A 157 2.39 -11.18 -9.63
N GLU A 158 1.39 -11.31 -10.49
CA GLU A 158 1.53 -11.91 -11.81
C GLU A 158 0.54 -11.30 -12.82
N PRO A 159 0.82 -11.42 -14.14
CA PRO A 159 -0.11 -10.99 -15.15
C PRO A 159 -1.30 -11.97 -15.24
N VAL A 160 -2.50 -11.46 -14.96
CA VAL A 160 -3.79 -12.15 -15.13
C VAL A 160 -4.58 -11.39 -16.19
N ASP A 161 -4.91 -12.06 -17.29
CA ASP A 161 -5.59 -11.45 -18.45
C ASP A 161 -4.87 -10.21 -19.01
N GLY A 162 -3.51 -10.23 -18.97
CA GLY A 162 -2.67 -9.14 -19.46
C GLY A 162 -2.54 -7.94 -18.51
N VAL A 163 -3.07 -8.03 -17.31
CA VAL A 163 -2.97 -6.99 -16.26
C VAL A 163 -2.22 -7.55 -15.05
N TRP A 164 -1.32 -6.79 -14.47
CA TRP A 164 -0.62 -7.16 -13.24
C TRP A 164 -1.57 -7.13 -12.05
N ARG A 165 -1.73 -8.27 -11.36
CA ARG A 165 -2.58 -8.42 -10.19
C ARG A 165 -1.89 -9.17 -9.08
N ILE A 166 -2.27 -8.87 -7.85
CA ILE A 166 -1.91 -9.66 -6.66
C ILE A 166 -2.75 -10.93 -6.72
N SER A 167 -2.11 -12.09 -6.90
CA SER A 167 -2.79 -13.39 -6.99
C SER A 167 -2.77 -14.16 -5.68
N ASP A 168 -1.82 -13.85 -4.79
CA ASP A 168 -1.75 -14.38 -3.43
C ASP A 168 -1.39 -13.26 -2.45
N PHE A 169 -1.98 -13.29 -1.26
CA PHE A 169 -1.80 -12.28 -0.21
C PHE A 169 -1.86 -12.93 1.17
N GLU A 170 -0.78 -12.82 1.92
CA GLU A 170 -0.67 -13.30 3.29
C GLU A 170 -0.19 -12.16 4.19
N LEU A 171 -1.05 -11.68 5.08
CA LEU A 171 -0.65 -10.70 6.09
C LEU A 171 0.21 -11.40 7.15
N THR A 172 1.48 -10.99 7.29
CA THR A 172 2.45 -11.64 8.17
C THR A 172 2.65 -10.90 9.49
N ASP A 173 2.42 -9.59 9.52
CA ASP A 173 2.52 -8.79 10.74
C ASP A 173 1.65 -7.54 10.70
N VAL A 174 1.18 -7.11 11.88
CA VAL A 174 0.47 -5.85 12.09
C VAL A 174 0.96 -5.19 13.38
N ASP A 175 1.76 -4.15 13.24
CA ASP A 175 2.19 -3.31 14.36
C ASP A 175 1.21 -2.14 14.54
N ARG A 176 0.53 -2.10 15.70
CA ARG A 176 -0.41 -1.06 16.14
C ARG A 176 0.14 -0.20 17.26
N SER A 177 1.45 -0.22 17.49
CA SER A 177 2.10 0.47 18.62
C SER A 177 1.99 1.99 18.57
N HIS A 178 1.70 2.56 17.42
CA HIS A 178 1.47 4.01 17.24
C HIS A 178 -0.02 4.38 17.40
N ALA A 179 -0.64 3.90 18.48
CA ALA A 179 -2.02 4.22 18.80
C ALA A 179 -2.15 5.67 19.29
N GLY A 180 -2.52 6.52 18.36
CA GLY A 180 -3.36 7.70 18.52
C GLY A 180 -2.92 8.88 19.40
N VAL A 181 -2.70 10.00 18.74
CA VAL A 181 -2.82 11.32 19.39
C VAL A 181 -4.30 11.73 19.32
N LEU A 182 -4.88 12.08 20.46
CA LEU A 182 -6.21 12.73 20.54
C LEU A 182 -6.13 14.08 19.82
N VAL A 183 -6.93 14.28 18.80
CA VAL A 183 -7.14 15.60 18.20
C VAL A 183 -8.37 16.18 18.89
N ALA A 184 -8.14 17.19 19.76
CA ALA A 184 -9.23 17.92 20.37
C ALA A 184 -10.02 18.64 19.25
N SER A 185 -11.32 18.41 19.17
CA SER A 185 -12.22 19.23 18.35
C SER A 185 -12.32 20.61 19.01
N GLU A 186 -11.88 21.66 18.30
CA GLU A 186 -12.23 23.05 18.64
C GLU A 186 -13.68 23.36 18.32
#